data_c8f2c1e06d240858fa77697643a3e782
#
_entry.id   c8f2c1e06d240858fa77697643a3e782
#
_cell.length_a   1.000
_cell.length_b   1.000
_cell.length_c   1.000
_cell.angle_alpha   90.00
_cell.angle_beta   90.00
_cell.angle_gamma   90.00
#
_symmetry.space_group_name_H-M   'P 1'
#
loop_
_entity.id
_entity.type
_entity.pdbx_description
1 polymer ?
#
loop_
_entity_poly.entity_id
_entity_poly.type
_entity_poly.pdbx_seq_one_letter_code
_entity_poly.pdbx_strand_id
1 'polypeptide(L)'
;MKKIFPALFIFFGTFLFSQNVSFETILNDKISIRAIELYDNKVWYTGTDSKFGFVDLKNPKNQKQIKLAEKKLQFRTLAQNKDAFYAINIESPAHFFRIDKKDHSVLDIYTDTLKTAFYDALIFVNDEHGVTFSDPAKDLNLKLSFIMPKLNSVLDFNILTKREGFNSIKLNQGEAAFAASNTNIAHHGTNIWIATGGKSSRIIKIDYTTLKSNIYKTPFVQGESSQGIYSIDFYNEKFGIAVGGDYTKQEANINNIATTNDGGKTWQIQASGKNAGYMTCVKIKPNSKGKEMIAVGDQHISYSSDFGKTWKKISDEKGFYVCKWIDKSTVVFAGKDKISLIKLKF
;
A
#
# COMPACT_ATOMS: atom_id res chain seq x y z
N MET A 1 8.52 12.14 -72.56
CA MET A 1 9.51 11.97 -71.48
C MET A 1 8.77 11.95 -70.15
N LYS A 2 8.56 10.76 -69.56
CA LYS A 2 7.92 10.58 -68.25
C LYS A 2 9.00 10.70 -67.17
N LYS A 3 8.89 11.68 -66.28
CA LYS A 3 9.78 11.84 -65.12
C LYS A 3 9.28 10.87 -64.02
N ILE A 4 10.09 9.90 -63.65
CA ILE A 4 9.87 9.03 -62.50
C ILE A 4 10.52 9.68 -61.27
N PHE A 5 9.71 10.02 -60.27
CA PHE A 5 10.19 10.45 -58.94
C PHE A 5 10.41 9.20 -58.08
N PRO A 6 11.59 8.98 -57.50
CA PRO A 6 11.78 7.95 -56.51
C PRO A 6 11.19 8.36 -55.18
N ALA A 7 10.24 7.58 -54.66
CA ALA A 7 9.72 7.73 -53.30
C ALA A 7 10.75 7.19 -52.28
N LEU A 8 11.33 8.05 -51.50
CA LEU A 8 12.23 7.70 -50.39
C LEU A 8 11.40 7.19 -49.20
N PHE A 9 11.36 5.90 -48.98
CA PHE A 9 10.78 5.29 -47.78
C PHE A 9 11.77 5.44 -46.62
N ILE A 10 11.50 6.38 -45.69
CA ILE A 10 12.24 6.49 -44.44
C ILE A 10 11.65 5.47 -43.46
N PHE A 11 12.37 4.37 -43.24
CA PHE A 11 12.07 3.40 -42.19
C PHE A 11 12.44 3.98 -40.83
N PHE A 12 11.45 4.46 -40.07
CA PHE A 12 11.63 4.74 -38.67
C PHE A 12 11.70 3.41 -37.90
N GLY A 13 12.90 2.92 -37.68
CA GLY A 13 13.15 1.81 -36.77
C GLY A 13 12.84 2.27 -35.33
N THR A 14 11.74 1.81 -34.77
CA THR A 14 11.49 1.92 -33.33
C THR A 14 12.44 0.98 -32.60
N PHE A 15 13.51 1.54 -32.03
CA PHE A 15 14.34 0.80 -31.07
C PHE A 15 13.50 0.52 -29.83
N LEU A 16 13.01 -0.71 -29.69
CA LEU A 16 12.45 -1.24 -28.47
C LEU A 16 13.63 -1.47 -27.50
N PHE A 17 13.94 -0.46 -26.69
CA PHE A 17 14.81 -0.68 -25.53
C PHE A 17 14.05 -1.55 -24.53
N SER A 18 14.33 -2.85 -24.52
CA SER A 18 14.02 -3.70 -23.38
C SER A 18 14.86 -3.21 -22.21
N GLN A 19 14.24 -2.58 -21.24
CA GLN A 19 14.91 -2.29 -19.95
C GLN A 19 15.10 -3.63 -19.26
N ASN A 20 16.31 -4.18 -19.29
CA ASN A 20 16.67 -5.30 -18.45
C ASN A 20 16.74 -4.81 -17.00
N VAL A 21 15.72 -5.12 -16.22
CA VAL A 21 15.67 -4.84 -14.80
C VAL A 21 16.39 -5.99 -14.09
N SER A 22 17.47 -5.68 -13.39
CA SER A 22 18.18 -6.67 -12.58
C SER A 22 17.71 -6.61 -11.14
N PHE A 23 17.46 -7.80 -10.56
CA PHE A 23 17.08 -7.97 -9.16
C PHE A 23 18.30 -8.36 -8.33
N GLU A 24 18.43 -7.73 -7.19
CA GLU A 24 19.34 -8.16 -6.13
C GLU A 24 18.52 -8.62 -4.93
N THR A 25 18.44 -9.93 -4.69
CA THR A 25 17.75 -10.47 -3.51
C THR A 25 18.63 -10.32 -2.29
N ILE A 26 18.16 -9.55 -1.30
CA ILE A 26 18.87 -9.25 -0.07
C ILE A 26 18.38 -10.03 1.14
N LEU A 27 17.18 -10.62 1.06
CA LEU A 27 16.64 -11.58 2.04
C LEU A 27 15.99 -12.73 1.30
N ASN A 28 16.26 -13.95 1.75
CA ASN A 28 15.55 -15.15 1.36
C ASN A 28 15.21 -15.93 2.64
N ASP A 29 13.93 -15.97 3.00
CA ASP A 29 13.43 -16.63 4.22
C ASP A 29 11.99 -17.08 3.99
N LYS A 30 11.59 -18.21 4.58
CA LYS A 30 10.22 -18.69 4.52
C LYS A 30 9.27 -17.75 5.29
N ILE A 31 8.77 -16.73 4.60
CA ILE A 31 7.93 -15.67 5.15
C ILE A 31 7.04 -15.04 4.07
N SER A 32 5.84 -14.62 4.43
CA SER A 32 5.03 -13.72 3.57
C SER A 32 5.09 -12.31 4.15
N ILE A 33 5.72 -11.39 3.40
CA ILE A 33 5.94 -9.99 3.80
C ILE A 33 4.97 -9.11 3.04
N ARG A 34 4.11 -8.37 3.76
CA ARG A 34 3.15 -7.44 3.16
C ARG A 34 3.30 -6.00 3.66
N ALA A 35 4.21 -5.78 4.60
CA ALA A 35 4.50 -4.46 5.12
C ALA A 35 6.00 -4.30 5.35
N ILE A 36 6.55 -3.18 4.89
CA ILE A 36 7.96 -2.82 5.06
C ILE A 36 8.08 -1.35 5.45
N GLU A 37 9.13 -1.03 6.21
CA GLU A 37 9.55 0.33 6.55
C GLU A 37 11.02 0.54 6.25
N LEU A 38 11.40 1.78 5.92
CA LEU A 38 12.79 2.19 5.73
C LEU A 38 13.24 3.03 6.93
N TYR A 39 14.27 2.58 7.61
CA TYR A 39 14.87 3.31 8.72
C TYR A 39 16.33 2.91 8.91
N ASP A 40 17.19 3.88 9.17
CA ASP A 40 18.62 3.68 9.45
C ASP A 40 19.32 2.81 8.41
N ASN A 41 19.14 3.14 7.13
CA ASN A 41 19.69 2.41 5.97
C ASN A 41 19.34 0.90 5.95
N LYS A 42 18.22 0.53 6.55
CA LYS A 42 17.70 -0.83 6.61
C LYS A 42 16.28 -0.90 6.08
N VAL A 43 15.91 -2.05 5.53
CA VAL A 43 14.53 -2.44 5.27
C VAL A 43 14.05 -3.23 6.47
N TRP A 44 13.06 -2.69 7.17
CA TRP A 44 12.37 -3.35 8.26
C TRP A 44 11.10 -4.00 7.73
N TYR A 45 10.75 -5.16 8.24
CA TYR A 45 9.61 -5.93 7.77
C TYR A 45 8.88 -6.66 8.88
N THR A 46 7.60 -6.94 8.64
CA THR A 46 6.78 -7.89 9.37
C THR A 46 6.23 -8.96 8.43
N GLY A 47 5.89 -10.12 8.96
CA GLY A 47 5.33 -11.19 8.13
C GLY A 47 4.66 -12.31 8.92
N THR A 48 4.53 -13.45 8.29
CA THR A 48 4.01 -14.68 8.90
C THR A 48 4.88 -15.17 10.05
N ASP A 49 4.32 -16.08 10.87
CA ASP A 49 5.00 -16.72 12.01
C ASP A 49 5.51 -15.72 13.07
N SER A 50 4.81 -14.59 13.26
CA SER A 50 5.15 -13.51 14.19
C SER A 50 6.51 -12.87 13.92
N LYS A 51 7.05 -12.99 12.72
CA LYS A 51 8.37 -12.49 12.37
C LYS A 51 8.36 -10.96 12.22
N PHE A 52 9.34 -10.31 12.84
CA PHE A 52 9.74 -8.92 12.65
C PHE A 52 11.25 -8.86 12.52
N GLY A 53 11.78 -8.08 11.61
CA GLY A 53 13.22 -8.01 11.42
C GLY A 53 13.65 -6.90 10.48
N PHE A 54 14.95 -6.88 10.21
CA PHE A 54 15.55 -5.97 9.23
C PHE A 54 16.64 -6.65 8.40
N VAL A 55 16.91 -6.04 7.24
CA VAL A 55 18.08 -6.28 6.40
C VAL A 55 18.73 -4.95 6.08
N ASP A 56 20.04 -4.86 6.26
CA ASP A 56 20.81 -3.67 5.92
C ASP A 56 20.99 -3.55 4.40
N LEU A 57 20.71 -2.38 3.86
CA LEU A 57 20.74 -2.11 2.42
C LEU A 57 22.15 -2.11 1.81
N LYS A 58 23.18 -1.83 2.60
CA LYS A 58 24.58 -1.81 2.15
C LYS A 58 25.31 -3.12 2.43
N ASN A 59 24.89 -3.82 3.48
CA ASN A 59 25.46 -5.09 3.87
C ASN A 59 24.37 -6.10 4.23
N PRO A 60 23.78 -6.83 3.27
CA PRO A 60 22.69 -7.77 3.52
C PRO A 60 23.01 -8.90 4.52
N LYS A 61 24.31 -9.15 4.80
CA LYS A 61 24.70 -10.09 5.86
C LYS A 61 24.37 -9.55 7.26
N ASN A 62 24.27 -8.23 7.43
CA ASN A 62 23.79 -7.58 8.65
C ASN A 62 22.26 -7.60 8.64
N GLN A 63 21.68 -8.63 9.20
CA GLN A 63 20.24 -8.83 9.33
C GLN A 63 19.92 -9.41 10.69
N LYS A 64 18.72 -9.11 11.19
CA LYS A 64 18.20 -9.62 12.46
C LYS A 64 16.73 -9.90 12.33
N GLN A 65 16.27 -10.97 12.96
CA GLN A 65 14.86 -11.32 13.05
C GLN A 65 14.52 -11.71 14.48
N ILE A 66 13.37 -11.27 14.96
CA ILE A 66 12.79 -11.64 16.25
C ILE A 66 11.35 -12.09 16.04
N LYS A 67 10.77 -12.73 17.04
CA LYS A 67 9.34 -13.03 17.11
C LYS A 67 8.65 -12.00 18.01
N LEU A 68 7.56 -11.43 17.53
CA LEU A 68 6.72 -10.51 18.30
C LEU A 68 5.82 -11.24 19.30
N ALA A 69 5.49 -12.50 19.03
CA ALA A 69 4.68 -13.35 19.91
C ALA A 69 5.11 -14.82 19.77
N GLU A 70 4.84 -15.62 20.81
CA GLU A 70 5.06 -17.08 20.79
C GLU A 70 4.12 -17.79 19.79
N LYS A 71 2.87 -17.34 19.69
CA LYS A 71 1.93 -17.83 18.67
C LYS A 71 2.39 -17.42 17.29
N LYS A 72 2.07 -18.23 16.29
CA LYS A 72 2.27 -17.92 14.87
C LYS A 72 1.20 -16.98 14.37
N LEU A 73 1.37 -15.69 14.62
CA LEU A 73 0.47 -14.65 14.12
C LEU A 73 0.88 -14.21 12.70
N GLN A 74 -0.10 -13.67 11.95
CA GLN A 74 0.15 -13.09 10.63
C GLN A 74 0.16 -11.56 10.72
N PHE A 75 1.30 -10.96 10.44
CA PHE A 75 1.43 -9.51 10.36
C PHE A 75 1.39 -9.05 8.92
N ARG A 76 0.47 -8.11 8.63
CA ARG A 76 0.36 -7.45 7.33
C ARG A 76 0.45 -5.93 7.45
N THR A 77 0.70 -5.45 8.65
CA THR A 77 0.88 -4.02 8.95
C THR A 77 2.27 -3.78 9.53
N LEU A 78 2.84 -2.63 9.21
CA LEU A 78 4.04 -2.08 9.83
C LEU A 78 4.05 -0.58 9.57
N ALA A 79 4.22 0.21 10.62
CA ALA A 79 4.43 1.64 10.53
C ALA A 79 5.42 2.09 11.59
N GLN A 80 5.87 3.33 11.52
CA GLN A 80 6.85 3.87 12.45
C GLN A 80 6.61 5.33 12.76
N ASN A 81 6.99 5.72 13.97
CA ASN A 81 7.28 7.09 14.31
C ASN A 81 8.78 7.27 14.58
N LYS A 82 9.21 8.40 15.14
CA LYS A 82 10.64 8.64 15.42
C LYS A 82 11.25 7.63 16.41
N ASP A 83 10.48 7.09 17.36
CA ASP A 83 10.98 6.31 18.49
C ASP A 83 10.78 4.79 18.33
N ALA A 84 9.75 4.36 17.60
CA ALA A 84 9.36 2.96 17.55
C ALA A 84 8.73 2.54 16.21
N PHE A 85 8.74 1.22 15.98
CA PHE A 85 7.87 0.57 15.01
C PHE A 85 6.59 0.09 15.69
N TYR A 86 5.54 -0.03 14.91
CA TYR A 86 4.24 -0.56 15.33
C TYR A 86 3.74 -1.58 14.33
N ALA A 87 3.23 -2.69 14.85
CA ALA A 87 2.71 -3.78 14.04
C ALA A 87 1.44 -4.34 14.68
N ILE A 88 0.47 -4.73 13.85
CA ILE A 88 -0.78 -5.34 14.29
C ILE A 88 -0.94 -6.63 13.49
N ASN A 89 -1.27 -7.75 14.15
CA ASN A 89 -1.66 -8.96 13.43
C ASN A 89 -3.08 -8.80 12.87
N ILE A 90 -3.36 -9.45 11.76
CA ILE A 90 -4.61 -9.21 11.01
C ILE A 90 -5.83 -9.82 11.70
N GLU A 91 -5.71 -10.97 12.37
CA GLU A 91 -6.81 -11.78 12.87
C GLU A 91 -7.07 -11.53 14.36
N SER A 92 -8.29 -11.88 14.80
CA SER A 92 -8.68 -11.85 16.22
C SER A 92 -8.06 -13.01 17.02
N PRO A 93 -7.58 -12.74 18.25
CA PRO A 93 -7.39 -11.41 18.84
C PRO A 93 -6.28 -10.62 18.12
N ALA A 94 -6.53 -9.35 17.85
CA ALA A 94 -5.53 -8.49 17.22
C ALA A 94 -4.70 -7.78 18.27
N HIS A 95 -3.42 -8.10 18.34
CA HIS A 95 -2.43 -7.54 19.24
C HIS A 95 -1.72 -6.36 18.57
N PHE A 96 -1.54 -5.27 19.29
CA PHE A 96 -0.85 -4.07 18.84
C PHE A 96 0.52 -3.99 19.50
N PHE A 97 1.55 -4.31 18.75
CA PHE A 97 2.92 -4.29 19.25
C PHE A 97 3.59 -2.94 18.96
N ARG A 98 4.24 -2.38 20.00
CA ARG A 98 5.23 -1.34 19.90
C ARG A 98 6.61 -1.96 20.03
N ILE A 99 7.50 -1.70 19.08
CA ILE A 99 8.87 -2.19 19.07
C ILE A 99 9.81 -0.98 19.12
N ASP A 100 10.56 -0.82 20.19
CA ASP A 100 11.47 0.29 20.38
C ASP A 100 12.62 0.26 19.39
N LYS A 101 12.97 1.39 18.77
CA LYS A 101 14.04 1.46 17.78
C LYS A 101 15.44 1.38 18.40
N LYS A 102 15.60 1.71 19.67
CA LYS A 102 16.89 1.76 20.36
C LYS A 102 17.38 0.38 20.78
N ASP A 103 16.52 -0.42 21.39
CA ASP A 103 16.89 -1.71 21.98
C ASP A 103 16.11 -2.91 21.42
N HIS A 104 15.11 -2.63 20.56
CA HIS A 104 14.19 -3.61 19.97
C HIS A 104 13.30 -4.32 21.03
N SER A 105 13.12 -3.73 22.19
CA SER A 105 12.15 -4.22 23.17
C SER A 105 10.73 -4.17 22.61
N VAL A 106 9.92 -5.19 22.93
CA VAL A 106 8.58 -5.39 22.40
C VAL A 106 7.56 -5.22 23.52
N LEU A 107 6.55 -4.40 23.29
CA LEU A 107 5.44 -4.17 24.20
C LEU A 107 4.12 -4.38 23.45
N ASP A 108 3.24 -5.23 23.98
CA ASP A 108 1.83 -5.30 23.57
C ASP A 108 1.06 -4.16 24.26
N ILE A 109 0.71 -3.14 23.49
CA ILE A 109 0.08 -1.91 24.03
C ILE A 109 -1.45 -2.00 24.05
N TYR A 110 -2.04 -2.93 23.30
CA TYR A 110 -3.48 -3.10 23.22
C TYR A 110 -3.83 -4.41 22.53
N THR A 111 -4.92 -5.05 22.97
CA THR A 111 -5.46 -6.24 22.31
C THR A 111 -6.94 -6.04 22.01
N ASP A 112 -7.29 -6.14 20.72
CA ASP A 112 -8.67 -6.18 20.27
C ASP A 112 -9.18 -7.63 20.24
N THR A 113 -10.12 -7.92 21.14
CA THR A 113 -10.70 -9.27 21.30
C THR A 113 -12.00 -9.49 20.52
N LEU A 114 -12.46 -8.50 19.75
CA LEU A 114 -13.63 -8.65 18.91
C LEU A 114 -13.39 -9.75 17.87
N LYS A 115 -14.29 -10.71 17.76
CA LYS A 115 -14.18 -11.83 16.82
C LYS A 115 -14.09 -11.41 15.35
N THR A 116 -14.56 -10.21 15.05
CA THR A 116 -14.55 -9.61 13.71
C THR A 116 -13.31 -8.73 13.46
N ALA A 117 -12.40 -8.61 14.43
CA ALA A 117 -11.19 -7.81 14.24
C ALA A 117 -10.34 -8.36 13.09
N PHE A 118 -10.10 -7.52 12.08
CA PHE A 118 -9.26 -7.82 10.92
C PHE A 118 -8.63 -6.52 10.44
N TYR A 119 -7.38 -6.25 10.87
CA TYR A 119 -6.72 -4.97 10.64
C TYR A 119 -6.01 -4.93 9.28
N ASP A 120 -6.42 -4.00 8.42
CA ASP A 120 -6.03 -3.92 7.01
C ASP A 120 -4.77 -3.09 6.78
N ALA A 121 -4.59 -2.02 7.53
CA ALA A 121 -3.45 -1.13 7.38
C ALA A 121 -3.16 -0.33 8.65
N LEU A 122 -1.93 0.20 8.70
CA LEU A 122 -1.44 1.08 9.75
C LEU A 122 -0.49 2.11 9.14
N ILE A 123 -0.68 3.39 9.46
CA ILE A 123 0.24 4.49 9.15
C ILE A 123 0.46 5.39 10.36
N PHE A 124 1.53 6.16 10.36
CA PHE A 124 1.69 7.32 11.22
C PHE A 124 1.50 8.60 10.42
N VAL A 125 0.63 9.49 10.88
CA VAL A 125 0.41 10.83 10.28
C VAL A 125 1.37 11.86 10.85
N ASN A 126 1.87 11.63 12.06
CA ASN A 126 2.96 12.33 12.72
C ASN A 126 3.51 11.47 13.87
N ASP A 127 4.49 11.95 14.61
CA ASP A 127 5.11 11.19 15.72
C ASP A 127 4.16 10.85 16.89
N GLU A 128 3.03 11.53 16.98
CA GLU A 128 2.09 11.40 18.09
C GLU A 128 0.82 10.62 17.74
N HIS A 129 0.53 10.40 16.47
CA HIS A 129 -0.70 9.77 16.01
C HIS A 129 -0.44 8.71 14.94
N GLY A 130 -0.62 7.45 15.30
CA GLY A 130 -0.79 6.36 14.37
C GLY A 130 -2.27 6.19 14.04
N VAL A 131 -2.58 5.74 12.81
CA VAL A 131 -3.94 5.50 12.35
C VAL A 131 -4.02 4.11 11.75
N THR A 132 -4.99 3.35 12.22
CA THR A 132 -5.27 2.00 11.73
C THR A 132 -6.78 1.79 11.62
N PHE A 133 -7.18 0.82 10.82
CA PHE A 133 -8.57 0.44 10.70
C PHE A 133 -8.72 -1.06 10.47
N SER A 134 -9.88 -1.56 10.84
CA SER A 134 -10.30 -2.94 10.66
C SER A 134 -11.59 -2.99 9.85
N ASP A 135 -11.80 -4.12 9.22
CA ASP A 135 -13.08 -4.43 8.57
C ASP A 135 -14.26 -4.18 9.53
N PRO A 136 -15.43 -3.82 8.98
CA PRO A 136 -16.59 -3.48 9.80
C PRO A 136 -17.16 -4.70 10.53
N ALA A 137 -17.70 -4.47 11.70
CA ALA A 137 -18.54 -5.44 12.39
C ALA A 137 -19.93 -5.55 11.73
N LYS A 138 -20.85 -6.28 12.33
CA LYS A 138 -22.24 -6.48 11.81
C LYS A 138 -23.02 -5.18 11.61
N ASP A 139 -22.67 -4.13 12.31
CA ASP A 139 -23.30 -2.80 12.21
C ASP A 139 -22.82 -1.98 11.01
N LEU A 140 -21.89 -2.52 10.22
CA LEU A 140 -21.23 -1.92 9.06
C LEU A 140 -20.43 -0.63 9.38
N ASN A 141 -20.19 -0.31 10.64
CA ASN A 141 -19.34 0.81 10.99
C ASN A 141 -17.87 0.43 10.80
N LEU A 142 -17.13 1.27 10.06
CA LEU A 142 -15.68 1.13 9.94
C LEU A 142 -15.06 1.29 11.33
N LYS A 143 -14.28 0.32 11.75
CA LYS A 143 -13.52 0.42 12.99
C LYS A 143 -12.20 1.13 12.71
N LEU A 144 -12.18 2.41 12.94
CA LEU A 144 -10.99 3.26 12.83
C LEU A 144 -10.44 3.53 14.23
N SER A 145 -9.11 3.44 14.40
CA SER A 145 -8.47 3.64 15.70
C SER A 145 -7.22 4.50 15.58
N PHE A 146 -6.96 5.32 16.60
CA PHE A 146 -5.73 6.09 16.75
C PHE A 146 -4.80 5.43 17.75
N ILE A 147 -3.56 5.20 17.36
CA ILE A 147 -2.48 4.82 18.28
C ILE A 147 -1.88 6.10 18.84
N MET A 148 -1.81 6.19 20.16
CA MET A 148 -1.28 7.32 20.92
C MET A 148 0.05 6.91 21.59
N PRO A 149 1.21 7.11 20.94
CA PRO A 149 2.51 6.63 21.44
C PRO A 149 2.86 7.07 22.84
N LYS A 150 2.61 8.34 23.16
CA LYS A 150 2.90 8.91 24.49
C LYS A 150 2.12 8.27 25.64
N LEU A 151 0.94 7.71 25.33
CA LEU A 151 0.05 7.09 26.30
C LEU A 151 0.15 5.56 26.27
N ASN A 152 0.92 4.98 25.34
CA ASN A 152 0.92 3.54 25.01
C ASN A 152 -0.52 2.99 24.93
N SER A 153 -1.39 3.70 24.21
CA SER A 153 -2.83 3.39 24.16
C SER A 153 -3.39 3.51 22.74
N VAL A 154 -4.56 2.90 22.56
CA VAL A 154 -5.33 2.93 21.31
C VAL A 154 -6.70 3.52 21.60
N LEU A 155 -7.10 4.54 20.83
CA LEU A 155 -8.39 5.21 20.94
C LEU A 155 -9.27 4.90 19.75
N ASP A 156 -10.51 4.45 19.99
CA ASP A 156 -11.50 4.22 18.96
C ASP A 156 -12.06 5.54 18.41
N PHE A 157 -12.00 5.71 17.07
CA PHE A 157 -12.50 6.89 16.38
C PHE A 157 -14.00 7.08 16.58
N ASN A 158 -14.79 6.02 16.62
CA ASN A 158 -16.24 6.13 16.81
C ASN A 158 -16.60 6.66 18.20
N ILE A 159 -15.78 6.40 19.22
CA ILE A 159 -15.95 6.98 20.54
C ILE A 159 -15.66 8.49 20.49
N LEU A 160 -14.58 8.88 19.80
CA LEU A 160 -14.18 10.29 19.68
C LEU A 160 -15.23 11.08 18.90
N THR A 161 -15.63 10.58 17.73
CA THR A 161 -16.61 11.27 16.87
C THR A 161 -17.99 11.37 17.50
N LYS A 162 -18.42 10.37 18.28
CA LYS A 162 -19.69 10.42 19.00
C LYS A 162 -19.72 11.52 20.05
N ARG A 163 -18.59 11.78 20.73
CA ARG A 163 -18.46 12.89 21.69
C ARG A 163 -18.58 14.26 21.01
N GLU A 164 -18.05 14.39 19.78
CA GLU A 164 -18.10 15.62 18.99
C GLU A 164 -19.37 15.75 18.11
N GLY A 165 -20.33 14.82 18.24
CA GLY A 165 -21.57 14.86 17.50
C GLY A 165 -21.47 14.47 16.01
N PHE A 166 -20.39 13.82 15.59
CA PHE A 166 -20.23 13.30 14.23
C PHE A 166 -20.81 11.89 14.08
N ASN A 167 -21.25 11.57 12.86
CA ASN A 167 -21.69 10.22 12.53
C ASN A 167 -20.51 9.28 12.33
N SER A 168 -20.69 7.99 12.68
CA SER A 168 -19.74 6.94 12.34
C SER A 168 -19.63 6.74 10.83
N ILE A 169 -18.47 6.32 10.36
CA ILE A 169 -18.23 5.99 8.95
C ILE A 169 -18.86 4.64 8.65
N LYS A 170 -19.89 4.63 7.80
CA LYS A 170 -20.66 3.42 7.47
C LYS A 170 -20.27 2.87 6.10
N LEU A 171 -19.88 1.59 6.06
CA LEU A 171 -19.65 0.85 4.84
C LEU A 171 -20.94 0.29 4.25
N ASN A 172 -20.91 -0.08 2.98
CA ASN A 172 -22.02 -0.77 2.32
C ASN A 172 -21.98 -2.28 2.65
N GLN A 173 -23.08 -2.97 2.44
CA GLN A 173 -23.13 -4.43 2.58
C GLN A 173 -22.15 -5.09 1.59
N GLY A 174 -21.21 -5.91 2.11
CA GLY A 174 -20.18 -6.58 1.32
C GLY A 174 -19.03 -5.69 0.86
N GLU A 175 -18.92 -4.49 1.42
CA GLU A 175 -17.75 -3.62 1.28
C GLU A 175 -16.76 -3.92 2.41
N ALA A 176 -15.48 -4.01 2.06
CA ALA A 176 -14.37 -4.27 2.97
C ALA A 176 -13.10 -3.60 2.46
N ALA A 177 -12.02 -3.69 3.20
CA ALA A 177 -10.70 -3.30 2.71
C ALA A 177 -9.82 -4.53 2.46
N PHE A 178 -8.59 -4.33 2.01
CA PHE A 178 -7.71 -5.44 1.65
C PHE A 178 -6.34 -5.31 2.30
N ALA A 179 -6.04 -6.16 3.27
CA ALA A 179 -4.74 -6.25 3.93
C ALA A 179 -3.65 -6.82 2.99
N ALA A 180 -3.46 -6.20 1.82
CA ALA A 180 -2.60 -6.72 0.77
C ALA A 180 -1.13 -6.27 0.88
N SER A 181 -0.91 -5.00 1.27
CA SER A 181 0.42 -4.38 1.26
C SER A 181 0.59 -3.23 2.26
N ASN A 182 -0.32 -3.07 3.22
CA ASN A 182 -0.35 -1.92 4.15
C ASN A 182 -0.48 -0.55 3.43
N THR A 183 -0.99 -0.52 2.19
CA THR A 183 -1.02 0.68 1.35
C THR A 183 -2.42 1.03 0.82
N ASN A 184 -3.48 0.42 1.34
CA ASN A 184 -4.86 0.82 1.14
C ASN A 184 -5.27 2.04 1.99
N ILE A 185 -4.31 2.63 2.70
CA ILE A 185 -4.38 3.89 3.42
C ILE A 185 -3.23 4.80 3.00
N ALA A 186 -3.50 6.09 2.84
CA ALA A 186 -2.49 7.11 2.57
C ALA A 186 -2.78 8.38 3.38
N HIS A 187 -1.77 9.22 3.59
CA HIS A 187 -1.97 10.53 4.19
C HIS A 187 -1.13 11.60 3.53
N HIS A 188 -1.62 12.83 3.55
CA HIS A 188 -0.89 14.05 3.20
C HIS A 188 -1.52 15.26 3.91
N GLY A 189 -0.69 16.08 4.56
CA GLY A 189 -1.19 17.18 5.39
C GLY A 189 -2.09 16.65 6.51
N THR A 190 -3.30 17.19 6.64
CA THR A 190 -4.30 16.73 7.61
C THR A 190 -5.22 15.63 7.08
N ASN A 191 -5.10 15.27 5.80
CA ASN A 191 -5.99 14.32 5.16
C ASN A 191 -5.47 12.90 5.23
N ILE A 192 -6.36 11.98 5.55
CA ILE A 192 -6.19 10.53 5.43
C ILE A 192 -7.17 10.03 4.38
N TRP A 193 -6.73 9.12 3.52
CA TRP A 193 -7.57 8.42 2.57
C TRP A 193 -7.51 6.93 2.85
N ILE A 194 -8.67 6.28 2.93
CA ILE A 194 -8.82 4.83 3.05
C ILE A 194 -9.55 4.34 1.81
N ALA A 195 -9.01 3.33 1.17
CA ALA A 195 -9.60 2.69 0.00
C ALA A 195 -10.27 1.38 0.37
N THR A 196 -11.44 1.15 -0.22
CA THR A 196 -12.25 -0.04 -0.03
C THR A 196 -12.47 -0.80 -1.33
N GLY A 197 -13.04 -1.98 -1.23
CA GLY A 197 -13.42 -2.84 -2.34
C GLY A 197 -14.51 -3.82 -1.95
N GLY A 198 -14.62 -4.92 -2.67
CA GLY A 198 -15.70 -5.87 -2.56
C GLY A 198 -16.89 -5.46 -3.42
N LYS A 199 -18.09 -5.56 -2.89
CA LYS A 199 -19.30 -5.17 -3.62
C LYS A 199 -19.41 -3.66 -3.86
N SER A 200 -18.61 -2.87 -3.18
CA SER A 200 -18.53 -1.42 -3.34
C SER A 200 -17.08 -0.97 -3.15
N SER A 201 -16.56 -0.19 -4.10
CA SER A 201 -15.20 0.38 -4.03
C SER A 201 -15.30 1.89 -3.91
N ARG A 202 -14.89 2.40 -2.74
CA ARG A 202 -15.04 3.81 -2.37
C ARG A 202 -13.74 4.35 -1.78
N ILE A 203 -13.64 5.66 -1.70
CA ILE A 203 -12.58 6.35 -0.95
C ILE A 203 -13.24 7.07 0.22
N ILE A 204 -12.75 6.77 1.42
CA ILE A 204 -13.09 7.45 2.65
C ILE A 204 -11.99 8.46 2.93
N LYS A 205 -12.34 9.75 2.90
CA LYS A 205 -11.42 10.84 3.23
C LYS A 205 -11.75 11.38 4.60
N ILE A 206 -10.73 11.48 5.46
CA ILE A 206 -10.86 11.95 6.84
C ILE A 206 -9.85 13.06 7.06
N ASP A 207 -10.29 14.18 7.63
CA ASP A 207 -9.39 15.16 8.23
C ASP A 207 -9.18 14.75 9.70
N TYR A 208 -7.96 14.30 10.03
CA TYR A 208 -7.68 13.73 11.36
C TYR A 208 -7.63 14.79 12.47
N THR A 209 -7.55 16.07 12.14
CA THR A 209 -7.56 17.17 13.12
C THR A 209 -8.97 17.60 13.51
N THR A 210 -9.90 17.56 12.56
CA THR A 210 -11.31 17.93 12.76
C THR A 210 -12.24 16.73 12.92
N LEU A 211 -11.74 15.50 12.68
CA LEU A 211 -12.47 14.23 12.64
C LEU A 211 -13.62 14.18 11.61
N LYS A 212 -13.68 15.17 10.71
CA LYS A 212 -14.67 15.18 9.62
C LYS A 212 -14.32 14.16 8.56
N SER A 213 -15.32 13.41 8.11
CA SER A 213 -15.15 12.40 7.07
C SER A 213 -16.10 12.63 5.89
N ASN A 214 -15.67 12.24 4.70
CA ASN A 214 -16.45 12.20 3.48
C ASN A 214 -16.20 10.88 2.76
N ILE A 215 -17.21 10.35 2.10
CA ILE A 215 -17.12 9.09 1.35
C ILE A 215 -17.43 9.38 -0.11
N TYR A 216 -16.50 8.98 -0.99
CA TYR A 216 -16.60 9.20 -2.43
C TYR A 216 -16.68 7.88 -3.19
N LYS A 217 -17.63 7.78 -4.13
CA LYS A 217 -17.74 6.65 -5.06
C LYS A 217 -16.60 6.69 -6.05
N THR A 218 -16.17 5.52 -6.50
CA THR A 218 -15.17 5.40 -7.56
C THR A 218 -15.72 4.62 -8.76
N PRO A 219 -15.22 4.86 -9.98
CA PRO A 219 -15.53 4.05 -11.15
C PRO A 219 -14.70 2.75 -11.21
N PHE A 220 -14.02 2.40 -10.13
CA PHE A 220 -13.12 1.26 -10.04
C PHE A 220 -13.88 -0.06 -10.14
N VAL A 221 -13.21 -1.13 -10.56
CA VAL A 221 -13.80 -2.46 -10.61
C VAL A 221 -14.30 -2.88 -9.24
N GLN A 222 -15.55 -3.35 -9.16
CA GLN A 222 -16.26 -3.73 -7.95
C GLN A 222 -17.43 -4.65 -8.28
N GLY A 223 -18.05 -5.27 -7.28
CA GLY A 223 -19.22 -6.14 -7.43
C GLY A 223 -19.00 -7.53 -6.85
N GLU A 224 -17.77 -8.01 -6.87
CA GLU A 224 -17.35 -9.27 -6.24
C GLU A 224 -16.48 -9.03 -5.02
N SER A 225 -16.47 -9.94 -4.05
CA SER A 225 -15.68 -9.81 -2.81
C SER A 225 -14.17 -9.74 -3.04
N SER A 226 -13.69 -10.15 -4.21
CA SER A 226 -12.27 -10.12 -4.62
C SER A 226 -11.87 -8.87 -5.36
N GLN A 227 -12.83 -8.01 -5.73
CA GLN A 227 -12.60 -6.84 -6.58
C GLN A 227 -12.45 -5.56 -5.77
N GLY A 228 -11.68 -4.61 -6.27
CA GLY A 228 -11.61 -3.27 -5.70
C GLY A 228 -10.23 -2.64 -5.69
N ILE A 229 -10.10 -1.59 -4.88
CA ILE A 229 -8.85 -0.87 -4.69
C ILE A 229 -8.04 -1.58 -3.60
N TYR A 230 -6.77 -1.91 -3.91
CA TYR A 230 -5.84 -2.60 -3.01
C TYR A 230 -4.76 -1.68 -2.48
N SER A 231 -4.49 -0.59 -3.19
CA SER A 231 -3.46 0.37 -2.82
C SER A 231 -3.79 1.76 -3.33
N ILE A 232 -3.48 2.77 -2.52
CA ILE A 232 -3.53 4.17 -2.90
C ILE A 232 -2.24 4.87 -2.50
N ASP A 233 -1.89 5.92 -3.25
CA ASP A 233 -0.80 6.82 -2.88
C ASP A 233 -1.13 8.24 -3.30
N PHE A 234 -0.73 9.24 -2.51
CA PHE A 234 -0.97 10.64 -2.77
C PHE A 234 0.35 11.41 -2.80
N TYR A 235 0.59 12.12 -3.89
CA TYR A 235 1.74 13.01 -4.02
C TYR A 235 1.57 14.31 -3.23
N ASN A 236 0.35 14.81 -3.19
CA ASN A 236 -0.06 16.00 -2.45
C ASN A 236 -1.57 15.92 -2.13
N GLU A 237 -2.14 16.97 -1.56
CA GLU A 237 -3.56 17.01 -1.18
C GLU A 237 -4.54 16.92 -2.36
N LYS A 238 -4.06 17.04 -3.61
CA LYS A 238 -4.90 17.03 -4.83
C LYS A 238 -4.68 15.78 -5.68
N PHE A 239 -3.42 15.46 -6.02
CA PHE A 239 -3.10 14.36 -6.92
C PHE A 239 -2.84 13.07 -6.15
N GLY A 240 -3.58 12.01 -6.52
CA GLY A 240 -3.41 10.66 -6.03
C GLY A 240 -3.71 9.62 -7.09
N ILE A 241 -3.30 8.40 -6.79
CA ILE A 241 -3.50 7.21 -7.62
C ILE A 241 -4.05 6.07 -6.79
N ALA A 242 -4.93 5.26 -7.40
CA ALA A 242 -5.46 4.01 -6.87
C ALA A 242 -5.18 2.88 -7.85
N VAL A 243 -4.74 1.73 -7.33
CA VAL A 243 -4.57 0.49 -8.09
C VAL A 243 -5.18 -0.70 -7.36
N GLY A 244 -5.49 -1.76 -8.10
CA GLY A 244 -6.06 -2.98 -7.53
C GLY A 244 -6.47 -3.95 -8.63
N GLY A 245 -7.73 -4.41 -8.59
CA GLY A 245 -8.28 -5.36 -9.57
C GLY A 245 -9.03 -6.50 -8.90
N ASP A 246 -8.85 -7.71 -9.40
CA ASP A 246 -9.45 -8.95 -8.91
C ASP A 246 -8.35 -9.99 -8.67
N TYR A 247 -8.05 -10.34 -7.41
CA TYR A 247 -7.00 -11.30 -7.11
C TYR A 247 -7.32 -12.74 -7.56
N THR A 248 -8.58 -13.04 -7.85
CA THR A 248 -9.00 -14.34 -8.39
C THR A 248 -8.87 -14.41 -9.90
N LYS A 249 -8.73 -13.25 -10.57
CA LYS A 249 -8.57 -13.08 -12.02
C LYS A 249 -7.44 -12.09 -12.29
N GLN A 250 -6.22 -12.47 -11.93
CA GLN A 250 -5.08 -11.55 -11.87
C GLN A 250 -4.69 -10.91 -13.21
N GLU A 251 -5.07 -11.52 -14.33
CA GLU A 251 -4.87 -10.95 -15.68
C GLU A 251 -5.93 -9.92 -16.08
N ALA A 252 -7.06 -9.86 -15.33
CA ALA A 252 -8.11 -8.88 -15.61
C ALA A 252 -7.60 -7.46 -15.35
N ASN A 253 -7.69 -6.61 -16.38
CA ASN A 253 -7.07 -5.29 -16.42
C ASN A 253 -8.05 -4.16 -16.75
N ILE A 254 -9.35 -4.39 -16.51
CA ILE A 254 -10.41 -3.41 -16.77
C ILE A 254 -10.72 -2.64 -15.49
N ASN A 255 -10.69 -1.31 -15.57
CA ASN A 255 -11.06 -0.38 -14.49
C ASN A 255 -10.31 -0.64 -13.15
N ASN A 256 -9.05 -1.02 -13.22
CA ASN A 256 -8.21 -1.38 -12.06
C ASN A 256 -7.09 -0.39 -11.76
N ILE A 257 -7.08 0.76 -12.43
CA ILE A 257 -6.23 1.92 -12.17
C ILE A 257 -7.07 3.18 -12.29
N ALA A 258 -6.97 4.09 -11.32
CA ALA A 258 -7.63 5.39 -11.36
C ALA A 258 -6.76 6.47 -10.75
N THR A 259 -6.90 7.71 -11.23
CA THR A 259 -6.23 8.90 -10.68
C THR A 259 -7.23 9.96 -10.26
N THR A 260 -6.85 10.80 -9.32
CA THR A 260 -7.59 11.98 -8.88
C THR A 260 -6.73 13.23 -8.97
N ASN A 261 -7.35 14.40 -9.22
CA ASN A 261 -6.71 15.72 -9.20
C ASN A 261 -7.39 16.70 -8.23
N ASP A 262 -8.37 16.22 -7.47
CA ASP A 262 -9.18 17.02 -6.55
C ASP A 262 -9.20 16.47 -5.11
N GLY A 263 -8.17 15.70 -4.77
CA GLY A 263 -7.98 15.14 -3.44
C GLY A 263 -8.92 13.98 -3.12
N GLY A 264 -9.23 13.16 -4.13
CA GLY A 264 -10.00 11.94 -3.99
C GLY A 264 -11.51 12.13 -4.05
N LYS A 265 -12.01 13.33 -4.40
CA LYS A 265 -13.45 13.57 -4.56
C LYS A 265 -13.98 12.91 -5.83
N THR A 266 -13.23 13.04 -6.93
CA THR A 266 -13.53 12.36 -8.19
C THR A 266 -12.33 11.56 -8.68
N TRP A 267 -12.59 10.46 -9.38
CA TRP A 267 -11.59 9.54 -9.88
C TRP A 267 -11.82 9.24 -11.35
N GLN A 268 -10.74 9.23 -12.11
CA GLN A 268 -10.73 8.94 -13.54
C GLN A 268 -9.98 7.65 -13.80
N ILE A 269 -10.61 6.69 -14.48
CA ILE A 269 -9.98 5.44 -14.92
C ILE A 269 -8.83 5.74 -15.88
N GLN A 270 -7.72 5.03 -15.67
CA GLN A 270 -6.52 5.10 -16.50
C GLN A 270 -6.17 3.72 -17.05
N ALA A 271 -5.57 3.67 -18.24
CA ALA A 271 -5.02 2.46 -18.87
C ALA A 271 -5.92 1.20 -18.80
N SER A 272 -7.25 1.35 -18.77
CA SER A 272 -8.20 0.24 -18.78
C SER A 272 -8.01 -0.60 -20.04
N GLY A 273 -7.86 -1.92 -19.89
CA GLY A 273 -7.53 -2.84 -21.00
C GLY A 273 -6.10 -2.74 -21.54
N LYS A 274 -5.24 -1.88 -20.96
CA LYS A 274 -3.89 -1.58 -21.46
C LYS A 274 -2.82 -1.62 -20.36
N ASN A 275 -3.04 -2.38 -19.30
CA ASN A 275 -2.10 -2.61 -18.20
C ASN A 275 -1.93 -4.11 -17.94
N ALA A 276 -1.06 -4.49 -17.01
CA ALA A 276 -0.68 -5.88 -16.79
C ALA A 276 -1.60 -6.66 -15.83
N GLY A 277 -2.70 -6.05 -15.34
CA GLY A 277 -3.67 -6.74 -14.49
C GLY A 277 -3.63 -6.29 -13.02
N TYR A 278 -3.94 -7.21 -12.12
CA TYR A 278 -4.08 -7.00 -10.69
C TYR A 278 -2.80 -6.49 -10.01
N MET A 279 -2.95 -5.49 -9.13
CA MET A 279 -1.86 -4.87 -8.39
C MET A 279 -2.19 -4.76 -6.91
N THR A 280 -1.19 -5.06 -6.06
CA THR A 280 -1.30 -5.00 -4.60
C THR A 280 -0.75 -3.71 -4.00
N CYS A 281 0.19 -3.05 -4.68
CA CYS A 281 0.85 -1.85 -4.16
C CYS A 281 1.22 -0.90 -5.30
N VAL A 282 1.03 0.40 -5.08
CA VAL A 282 1.55 1.48 -5.92
C VAL A 282 2.29 2.49 -5.06
N LYS A 283 3.43 3.01 -5.57
CA LYS A 283 4.18 4.08 -4.93
C LYS A 283 4.64 5.13 -5.93
N ILE A 284 4.24 6.36 -5.68
CA ILE A 284 4.69 7.53 -6.44
C ILE A 284 6.16 7.77 -6.10
N LYS A 285 6.98 7.99 -7.13
CA LYS A 285 8.40 8.27 -6.97
C LYS A 285 8.61 9.62 -6.28
N PRO A 286 9.41 9.68 -5.20
CA PRO A 286 9.74 10.94 -4.53
C PRO A 286 10.33 11.97 -5.50
N ASN A 287 9.93 13.23 -5.36
CA ASN A 287 10.39 14.37 -6.17
C ASN A 287 10.03 14.30 -7.67
N SER A 288 9.21 13.35 -8.13
CA SER A 288 8.74 13.26 -9.51
C SER A 288 7.59 14.22 -9.83
N LYS A 289 7.13 15.00 -8.86
CA LYS A 289 5.92 15.83 -8.93
C LYS A 289 4.65 15.03 -9.27
N GLY A 290 4.60 13.75 -8.85
CA GLY A 290 3.51 12.83 -9.15
C GLY A 290 3.60 12.16 -10.53
N LYS A 291 4.62 12.48 -11.35
CA LYS A 291 4.72 12.02 -12.73
C LYS A 291 5.10 10.55 -12.85
N GLU A 292 6.03 10.11 -12.01
CA GLU A 292 6.60 8.76 -12.08
C GLU A 292 6.09 7.89 -10.92
N MET A 293 5.77 6.64 -11.20
CA MET A 293 5.31 5.70 -10.18
C MET A 293 5.57 4.26 -10.57
N ILE A 294 5.64 3.41 -9.56
CA ILE A 294 5.81 1.98 -9.70
C ILE A 294 4.65 1.26 -9.04
N ALA A 295 4.19 0.17 -9.65
CA ALA A 295 3.19 -0.70 -9.08
C ALA A 295 3.66 -2.15 -9.15
N VAL A 296 3.24 -2.95 -8.16
CA VAL A 296 3.54 -4.36 -8.08
C VAL A 296 2.28 -5.16 -7.82
N GLY A 297 2.17 -6.28 -8.49
CA GLY A 297 1.23 -7.36 -8.23
C GLY A 297 1.98 -8.68 -8.07
N ASP A 298 1.28 -9.73 -7.67
CA ASP A 298 1.87 -11.06 -7.49
C ASP A 298 2.53 -11.60 -8.79
N GLN A 299 2.08 -11.14 -9.97
CA GLN A 299 2.50 -11.64 -11.27
C GLN A 299 3.41 -10.71 -12.08
N HIS A 300 3.55 -9.44 -11.68
CA HIS A 300 4.29 -8.46 -12.47
C HIS A 300 4.70 -7.23 -11.68
N ILE A 301 5.66 -6.48 -12.25
CA ILE A 301 6.00 -5.12 -11.84
C ILE A 301 5.76 -4.20 -13.03
N SER A 302 5.10 -3.09 -12.81
CA SER A 302 4.75 -2.09 -13.82
C SER A 302 5.20 -0.69 -13.42
N TYR A 303 5.53 0.13 -14.40
CA TYR A 303 6.00 1.50 -14.23
C TYR A 303 5.21 2.45 -15.12
N SER A 304 4.93 3.64 -14.60
CA SER A 304 4.37 4.78 -15.33
C SER A 304 5.24 6.01 -15.19
N SER A 305 5.35 6.81 -16.25
CA SER A 305 6.10 8.07 -16.28
C SER A 305 5.26 9.27 -16.73
N ASP A 306 3.93 9.16 -16.70
CA ASP A 306 2.99 10.13 -17.24
C ASP A 306 1.75 10.34 -16.35
N PHE A 307 1.96 10.38 -15.02
CA PHE A 307 0.89 10.54 -14.02
C PHE A 307 -0.08 9.35 -13.97
N GLY A 308 0.39 8.14 -14.26
CA GLY A 308 -0.42 6.94 -14.23
C GLY A 308 -1.34 6.74 -15.45
N LYS A 309 -1.23 7.56 -16.50
CA LYS A 309 -2.06 7.48 -17.69
C LYS A 309 -1.74 6.25 -18.54
N THR A 310 -0.46 5.93 -18.68
CA THR A 310 0.01 4.72 -19.36
C THR A 310 0.96 3.93 -18.47
N TRP A 311 0.97 2.61 -18.67
CA TRP A 311 1.74 1.68 -17.86
C TRP A 311 2.52 0.71 -18.74
N LYS A 312 3.78 0.52 -18.39
CA LYS A 312 4.66 -0.47 -19.00
C LYS A 312 4.98 -1.55 -17.98
N LYS A 313 4.71 -2.80 -18.30
CA LYS A 313 5.23 -3.94 -17.54
C LYS A 313 6.75 -3.98 -17.73
N ILE A 314 7.50 -3.88 -16.64
CA ILE A 314 8.97 -3.86 -16.64
C ILE A 314 9.58 -5.17 -16.15
N SER A 315 8.77 -6.05 -15.53
CA SER A 315 9.19 -7.37 -15.10
C SER A 315 8.02 -8.32 -14.93
N ASP A 316 8.25 -9.60 -15.22
CA ASP A 316 7.37 -10.74 -14.94
C ASP A 316 7.77 -11.48 -13.64
N GLU A 317 8.66 -10.89 -12.83
CA GLU A 317 9.06 -11.46 -11.55
C GLU A 317 7.86 -11.51 -10.60
N LYS A 318 7.66 -12.70 -9.98
CA LYS A 318 6.47 -13.05 -9.22
C LYS A 318 6.70 -13.00 -7.71
N GLY A 319 5.59 -12.96 -6.98
CA GLY A 319 5.59 -13.12 -5.53
C GLY A 319 5.97 -11.86 -4.76
N PHE A 320 5.93 -10.68 -5.35
CA PHE A 320 6.05 -9.43 -4.63
C PHE A 320 4.66 -8.86 -4.31
N TYR A 321 4.51 -8.25 -3.13
CA TYR A 321 3.26 -7.71 -2.64
C TYR A 321 3.35 -6.22 -2.29
N VAL A 322 4.51 -5.75 -1.87
CA VAL A 322 4.73 -4.37 -1.42
C VAL A 322 6.04 -3.82 -1.98
N CYS A 323 6.09 -2.53 -2.22
CA CYS A 323 7.32 -1.83 -2.60
C CYS A 323 7.43 -0.46 -1.93
N LYS A 324 8.68 0.03 -1.80
CA LYS A 324 9.01 1.40 -1.40
C LYS A 324 10.22 1.91 -2.19
N TRP A 325 10.20 3.20 -2.53
CA TRP A 325 11.38 3.88 -3.08
C TRP A 325 12.41 4.10 -1.99
N ILE A 326 13.66 3.68 -2.23
CA ILE A 326 14.82 3.97 -1.37
C ILE A 326 15.41 5.32 -1.75
N ASP A 327 15.55 5.54 -3.06
CA ASP A 327 16.07 6.77 -3.66
C ASP A 327 15.42 7.03 -5.05
N LYS A 328 16.02 7.93 -5.85
CA LYS A 328 15.51 8.30 -7.17
C LYS A 328 15.51 7.16 -8.20
N SER A 329 16.29 6.11 -7.97
CA SER A 329 16.49 5.02 -8.92
C SER A 329 16.33 3.62 -8.32
N THR A 330 16.31 3.50 -7.00
CA THR A 330 16.29 2.21 -6.31
C THR A 330 14.96 2.00 -5.62
N VAL A 331 14.36 0.84 -5.85
CA VAL A 331 13.12 0.40 -5.22
C VAL A 331 13.38 -0.91 -4.50
N VAL A 332 12.88 -1.02 -3.27
CA VAL A 332 12.80 -2.28 -2.56
C VAL A 332 11.43 -2.90 -2.77
N PHE A 333 11.42 -4.21 -2.98
CA PHE A 333 10.22 -5.05 -3.09
C PHE A 333 10.29 -6.14 -2.04
N ALA A 334 9.14 -6.45 -1.44
CA ALA A 334 9.02 -7.58 -0.53
C ALA A 334 7.75 -8.38 -0.83
N GLY A 335 7.78 -9.67 -0.50
CA GLY A 335 6.65 -10.53 -0.78
C GLY A 335 6.83 -11.94 -0.25
N LYS A 336 6.57 -12.93 -1.10
CA LYS A 336 6.69 -14.34 -0.78
C LYS A 336 8.17 -14.72 -0.72
N ASP A 337 8.62 -15.08 0.47
CA ASP A 337 9.93 -15.66 0.77
C ASP A 337 11.16 -14.77 0.44
N LYS A 338 10.95 -13.48 0.07
CA LYS A 338 12.07 -12.63 -0.36
C LYS A 338 11.87 -11.13 -0.13
N ILE A 339 13.01 -10.44 0.02
CA ILE A 339 13.14 -8.99 -0.19
C ILE A 339 14.20 -8.79 -1.28
N SER A 340 13.88 -7.95 -2.28
CA SER A 340 14.79 -7.68 -3.40
C SER A 340 14.86 -6.20 -3.72
N LEU A 341 16.00 -5.77 -4.23
CA LEU A 341 16.23 -4.43 -4.75
C LEU A 341 16.16 -4.44 -6.28
N ILE A 342 15.64 -3.37 -6.84
CA ILE A 342 15.74 -3.07 -8.27
C ILE A 342 16.36 -1.70 -8.42
N LYS A 343 17.35 -1.60 -9.30
CA LYS A 343 17.91 -0.33 -9.74
C LYS A 343 17.37 -0.01 -11.13
N LEU A 344 16.50 0.98 -11.22
CA LEU A 344 15.93 1.45 -12.47
C LEU A 344 16.92 2.39 -13.17
N LYS A 345 17.20 2.13 -14.44
CA LYS A 345 17.96 3.03 -15.32
C LYS A 345 16.94 3.72 -16.23
N PHE A 346 16.82 5.03 -16.08
CA PHE A 346 15.93 5.89 -16.88
C PHE A 346 16.70 6.56 -18.01
#